data_3b775c447ec279f6dbe98afeab3f9086
#
_entry.id   3b775c447ec279f6dbe98afeab3f9086
#
_cell.length_a   1.000
_cell.length_b   1.000
_cell.length_c   1.000
_cell.angle_alpha   90.00
_cell.angle_beta   90.00
_cell.angle_gamma   90.00
#
_symmetry.space_group_name_H-M   'P 1'
#
loop_
_entity.id
_entity.type
_entity.pdbx_description
1 polymer ?
#
loop_
_entity_poly.entity_id
_entity_poly.type
_entity_poly.pdbx_seq_one_letter_code
_entity_poly.pdbx_strand_id
1 'polypeptide(L)'
;MKLTKVVLVTYPDDFILNEGKQLVLSIPNYEIVEVFTQKYLNHAKYGIGSGKAEEIEKFVQETKGIEEIIVDNHLTSKQIYNLEKLIGVTVKDRERLILDIFFTRATTVEAKLQIQLAEIEYEMPRIREKAKLLSNSKERAGKGGMGEYIVDVHFRDLKRQMSFIKEKLNDAKLKRKIYQHQRQKIKMYVVSLVGYTSSGKTTLFNLLTDESKEISPNLFTTLSTITRSFKVSHNKKHITRKKGEGILIVDTVGFISRLPTYMIDAFKSTLEESIVADLILLLLDSSEKIEDMRIKHLNCLQILEQLNVDKSKLITVLTKVDKIDRRIIYEIVRKLGINNNSNSN
;
A
#
# COMPACT_ATOMS: atom_id res chain seq x y z
N MET A 1 -4.30 3.98 25.96
CA MET A 1 -4.87 3.00 25.02
C MET A 1 -4.21 1.66 25.27
N LYS A 2 -4.97 0.55 25.23
CA LYS A 2 -4.37 -0.79 25.41
C LYS A 2 -3.55 -1.13 24.18
N LEU A 3 -2.31 -1.60 24.35
CA LEU A 3 -1.47 -2.09 23.28
C LEU A 3 -1.94 -3.50 22.86
N THR A 4 -2.07 -3.73 21.57
CA THR A 4 -2.32 -5.06 20.98
C THR A 4 -0.99 -5.72 20.72
N LYS A 5 -0.68 -6.79 21.46
CA LYS A 5 0.54 -7.56 21.31
C LYS A 5 0.43 -8.51 20.14
N VAL A 6 1.38 -8.38 19.21
CA VAL A 6 1.38 -9.18 17.98
C VAL A 6 2.70 -9.91 17.79
N VAL A 7 2.64 -11.05 17.14
CA VAL A 7 3.79 -11.81 16.64
C VAL A 7 3.87 -11.65 15.13
N LEU A 8 5.04 -11.31 14.61
CA LEU A 8 5.28 -11.22 13.17
C LEU A 8 6.02 -12.48 12.68
N VAL A 9 5.52 -13.07 11.61
CA VAL A 9 6.18 -14.17 10.88
C VAL A 9 6.54 -13.68 9.49
N THR A 10 7.82 -13.60 9.16
CA THR A 10 8.31 -13.02 7.90
C THR A 10 9.51 -13.78 7.33
N TYR A 11 10.06 -13.30 6.23
CA TYR A 11 11.25 -13.86 5.60
C TYR A 11 12.52 -13.39 6.32
N PRO A 12 13.63 -14.15 6.27
CA PRO A 12 14.90 -13.78 6.91
C PRO A 12 15.71 -12.72 6.13
N ASP A 13 15.18 -12.22 5.02
CA ASP A 13 15.76 -11.14 4.23
C ASP A 13 15.61 -9.79 4.92
N ASP A 14 16.69 -9.03 5.09
CA ASP A 14 16.71 -7.76 5.81
C ASP A 14 15.70 -6.74 5.28
N PHE A 15 15.58 -6.63 3.95
CA PHE A 15 14.67 -5.69 3.32
C PHE A 15 13.22 -6.05 3.63
N ILE A 16 12.85 -7.33 3.43
CA ILE A 16 11.49 -7.84 3.67
C ILE A 16 11.14 -7.76 5.17
N LEU A 17 12.08 -8.17 6.02
CA LEU A 17 11.93 -8.12 7.47
C LEU A 17 11.65 -6.70 7.98
N ASN A 18 12.43 -5.73 7.50
CA ASN A 18 12.26 -4.34 7.89
C ASN A 18 10.93 -3.76 7.37
N GLU A 19 10.56 -4.06 6.12
CA GLU A 19 9.27 -3.64 5.57
C GLU A 19 8.10 -4.26 6.36
N GLY A 20 8.15 -5.57 6.67
CA GLY A 20 7.15 -6.26 7.47
C GLY A 20 6.96 -5.64 8.86
N LYS A 21 8.07 -5.35 9.57
CA LYS A 21 8.03 -4.63 10.85
C LYS A 21 7.37 -3.25 10.73
N GLN A 22 7.76 -2.47 9.73
CA GLN A 22 7.19 -1.14 9.50
C GLN A 22 5.70 -1.19 9.16
N LEU A 23 5.25 -2.20 8.41
CA LEU A 23 3.82 -2.41 8.16
C LEU A 23 3.05 -2.64 9.45
N VAL A 24 3.50 -3.55 10.30
CA VAL A 24 2.85 -3.83 11.59
C VAL A 24 2.79 -2.57 12.46
N LEU A 25 3.91 -1.86 12.60
CA LEU A 25 4.02 -0.62 13.40
C LEU A 25 3.25 0.56 12.81
N SER A 26 2.76 0.46 11.57
CA SER A 26 1.91 1.47 10.96
C SER A 26 0.46 1.43 11.46
N ILE A 27 0.05 0.33 12.11
CA ILE A 27 -1.22 0.26 12.83
C ILE A 27 -1.04 0.86 14.23
N PRO A 28 -1.85 1.86 14.60
CA PRO A 28 -1.80 2.42 15.95
C PRO A 28 -2.01 1.35 17.01
N ASN A 29 -1.22 1.41 18.06
CA ASN A 29 -1.28 0.53 19.24
C ASN A 29 -0.87 -0.94 19.00
N TYR A 30 -0.26 -1.27 17.87
CA TYR A 30 0.38 -2.57 17.71
C TYR A 30 1.79 -2.55 18.32
N GLU A 31 2.11 -3.62 19.07
CA GLU A 31 3.42 -3.89 19.66
C GLU A 31 3.90 -5.25 19.17
N ILE A 32 5.03 -5.29 18.47
CA ILE A 32 5.66 -6.55 18.05
C ILE A 32 6.39 -7.13 19.26
N VAL A 33 5.88 -8.25 19.77
CA VAL A 33 6.47 -8.96 20.91
C VAL A 33 7.62 -9.86 20.46
N GLU A 34 7.44 -10.54 19.31
CA GLU A 34 8.43 -11.45 18.77
C GLU A 34 8.35 -11.49 17.23
N VAL A 35 9.48 -11.82 16.61
CA VAL A 35 9.58 -11.96 15.16
C VAL A 35 10.15 -13.33 14.82
N PHE A 36 9.34 -14.17 14.21
CA PHE A 36 9.78 -15.46 13.67
C PHE A 36 10.11 -15.31 12.18
N THR A 37 11.22 -15.92 11.76
CA THR A 37 11.61 -15.92 10.37
C THR A 37 11.60 -17.30 9.79
N GLN A 38 11.19 -17.42 8.51
CA GLN A 38 11.23 -18.64 7.74
C GLN A 38 11.47 -18.38 6.25
N LYS A 39 12.32 -19.17 5.63
CA LYS A 39 12.72 -18.98 4.22
C LYS A 39 11.55 -19.11 3.24
N TYR A 40 10.56 -19.97 3.51
CA TYR A 40 9.41 -20.21 2.65
C TYR A 40 8.11 -20.09 3.45
N LEU A 41 7.25 -19.14 3.05
CA LEU A 41 5.94 -18.90 3.66
C LEU A 41 4.79 -19.35 2.74
N ASN A 42 4.91 -20.57 2.17
CA ASN A 42 3.96 -21.13 1.21
C ASN A 42 3.61 -22.61 1.48
N HIS A 43 3.80 -23.08 2.71
CA HIS A 43 3.47 -24.46 3.08
C HIS A 43 1.95 -24.72 3.02
N ALA A 44 1.56 -25.87 2.47
CA ALA A 44 0.15 -26.15 2.15
C ALA A 44 -0.81 -26.12 3.35
N LYS A 45 -0.36 -26.57 4.54
CA LYS A 45 -1.22 -26.71 5.73
C LYS A 45 -1.43 -25.38 6.47
N TYR A 46 -0.37 -24.63 6.70
CA TYR A 46 -0.35 -23.46 7.58
C TYR A 46 0.18 -22.17 6.90
N GLY A 47 0.62 -22.24 5.64
CA GLY A 47 1.40 -21.18 5.01
C GLY A 47 2.85 -21.14 5.51
N ILE A 48 3.10 -21.59 6.73
CA ILE A 48 4.40 -21.78 7.37
C ILE A 48 4.65 -23.28 7.63
N GLY A 49 5.90 -23.67 7.89
CA GLY A 49 6.25 -25.06 8.21
C GLY A 49 5.59 -25.53 9.50
N SER A 50 5.26 -26.82 9.60
CA SER A 50 4.57 -27.38 10.76
C SER A 50 5.36 -27.18 12.06
N GLY A 51 6.70 -27.44 12.04
CA GLY A 51 7.54 -27.18 13.23
C GLY A 51 7.59 -25.72 13.62
N LYS A 52 7.56 -24.77 12.65
CA LYS A 52 7.48 -23.33 12.97
C LYS A 52 6.12 -22.97 13.56
N ALA A 53 5.03 -23.58 13.07
CA ALA A 53 3.69 -23.38 13.63
C ALA A 53 3.59 -23.86 15.09
N GLU A 54 4.17 -25.02 15.40
CA GLU A 54 4.26 -25.57 16.78
C GLU A 54 5.15 -24.71 17.68
N GLU A 55 6.28 -24.18 17.17
CA GLU A 55 7.14 -23.25 17.89
C GLU A 55 6.38 -21.96 18.27
N ILE A 56 5.59 -21.41 17.34
CA ILE A 56 4.76 -20.21 17.58
C ILE A 56 3.64 -20.54 18.58
N GLU A 57 2.97 -21.70 18.45
CA GLU A 57 1.95 -22.15 19.38
C GLU A 57 2.50 -22.17 20.82
N LYS A 58 3.63 -22.83 21.02
CA LYS A 58 4.29 -22.90 22.32
C LYS A 58 4.63 -21.50 22.87
N PHE A 59 5.21 -20.64 22.05
CA PHE A 59 5.52 -19.27 22.42
C PHE A 59 4.29 -18.49 22.87
N VAL A 60 3.16 -18.62 22.17
CA VAL A 60 1.89 -17.95 22.50
C VAL A 60 1.31 -18.49 23.81
N GLN A 61 1.44 -19.79 24.09
CA GLN A 61 1.00 -20.40 25.35
C GLN A 61 1.85 -19.93 26.55
N GLU A 62 3.16 -19.76 26.35
CA GLU A 62 4.09 -19.29 27.37
C GLU A 62 4.02 -17.78 27.61
N THR A 63 3.65 -16.99 26.60
CA THR A 63 3.63 -15.53 26.62
C THR A 63 2.20 -14.98 26.73
N LYS A 64 1.84 -14.46 27.92
CA LYS A 64 0.48 -13.92 28.13
C LYS A 64 0.21 -12.66 27.32
N GLY A 65 -0.99 -12.59 26.77
CA GLY A 65 -1.56 -11.36 26.18
C GLY A 65 -1.21 -11.15 24.72
N ILE A 66 -0.69 -12.13 23.99
CA ILE A 66 -0.61 -12.11 22.52
C ILE A 66 -2.04 -12.22 21.97
N GLU A 67 -2.42 -11.27 21.12
CA GLU A 67 -3.78 -11.18 20.58
C GLU A 67 -3.84 -11.59 19.10
N GLU A 68 -2.76 -11.36 18.33
CA GLU A 68 -2.73 -11.64 16.89
C GLU A 68 -1.36 -12.18 16.42
N ILE A 69 -1.42 -13.04 15.40
CA ILE A 69 -0.27 -13.46 14.60
C ILE A 69 -0.39 -12.83 13.21
N ILE A 70 0.66 -12.20 12.75
CA ILE A 70 0.74 -11.60 11.42
C ILE A 70 1.73 -12.40 10.58
N VAL A 71 1.26 -13.00 9.50
CA VAL A 71 2.11 -13.71 8.54
C VAL A 71 2.34 -12.81 7.33
N ASP A 72 3.59 -12.43 7.09
CA ASP A 72 3.99 -11.49 6.03
C ASP A 72 3.99 -12.14 4.63
N ASN A 73 2.91 -12.86 4.34
CA ASN A 73 2.62 -13.43 3.03
C ASN A 73 1.10 -13.59 2.86
N HIS A 74 0.64 -13.82 1.62
CA HIS A 74 -0.74 -14.21 1.37
C HIS A 74 -1.02 -15.59 1.96
N LEU A 75 -2.14 -15.75 2.65
CA LEU A 75 -2.63 -17.02 3.17
C LEU A 75 -4.01 -17.33 2.62
N THR A 76 -4.25 -18.59 2.28
CA THR A 76 -5.60 -19.11 1.97
C THR A 76 -6.44 -19.17 3.24
N SER A 77 -7.77 -19.18 3.10
CA SER A 77 -8.69 -19.33 4.25
C SER A 77 -8.42 -20.61 5.04
N LYS A 78 -8.02 -21.69 4.35
CA LYS A 78 -7.68 -22.97 4.98
C LYS A 78 -6.42 -22.85 5.86
N GLN A 79 -5.40 -22.14 5.38
CA GLN A 79 -4.18 -21.92 6.13
C GLN A 79 -4.44 -21.06 7.38
N ILE A 80 -5.21 -19.98 7.24
CA ILE A 80 -5.61 -19.13 8.37
C ILE A 80 -6.41 -19.96 9.38
N TYR A 81 -7.44 -20.69 8.95
CA TYR A 81 -8.24 -21.54 9.81
C TYR A 81 -7.40 -22.58 10.57
N ASN A 82 -6.48 -23.24 9.89
CA ASN A 82 -5.62 -24.25 10.51
C ASN A 82 -4.66 -23.62 11.55
N LEU A 83 -4.09 -22.44 11.26
CA LEU A 83 -3.23 -21.71 12.19
C LEU A 83 -4.02 -21.24 13.43
N GLU A 84 -5.18 -20.61 13.22
CA GLU A 84 -6.03 -20.15 14.32
C GLU A 84 -6.48 -21.31 15.21
N LYS A 85 -6.82 -22.47 14.60
CA LYS A 85 -7.20 -23.67 15.35
C LYS A 85 -6.04 -24.24 16.16
N LEU A 86 -4.80 -24.14 15.67
CA LEU A 86 -3.62 -24.64 16.37
C LEU A 86 -3.23 -23.67 17.48
N ILE A 87 -3.09 -22.39 17.17
CA ILE A 87 -2.45 -21.39 18.06
C ILE A 87 -3.44 -20.78 19.05
N GLY A 88 -4.74 -20.72 18.68
CA GLY A 88 -5.81 -20.20 19.54
C GLY A 88 -5.95 -18.67 19.55
N VAL A 89 -5.25 -17.95 18.67
CA VAL A 89 -5.37 -16.48 18.51
C VAL A 89 -5.64 -16.12 17.05
N THR A 90 -6.09 -14.89 16.80
CA THR A 90 -6.39 -14.40 15.45
C THR A 90 -5.15 -14.39 14.57
N VAL A 91 -5.29 -14.85 13.33
CA VAL A 91 -4.22 -14.83 12.32
C VAL A 91 -4.60 -13.90 11.19
N LYS A 92 -3.72 -12.94 10.91
CA LYS A 92 -3.80 -12.03 9.77
C LYS A 92 -2.69 -12.31 8.79
N ASP A 93 -3.00 -12.28 7.52
CA ASP A 93 -2.01 -12.29 6.45
C ASP A 93 -1.59 -10.87 6.06
N ARG A 94 -0.59 -10.77 5.19
CA ARG A 94 -0.08 -9.48 4.69
C ARG A 94 -1.16 -8.63 4.05
N GLU A 95 -2.07 -9.25 3.30
CA GLU A 95 -3.13 -8.52 2.60
C GLU A 95 -4.12 -7.89 3.60
N ARG A 96 -4.54 -8.64 4.61
CA ARG A 96 -5.42 -8.11 5.67
C ARG A 96 -4.73 -6.99 6.45
N LEU A 97 -3.45 -7.13 6.77
CA LEU A 97 -2.67 -6.08 7.43
C LEU A 97 -2.67 -4.78 6.63
N ILE A 98 -2.43 -4.86 5.31
CA ILE A 98 -2.43 -3.69 4.42
C ILE A 98 -3.82 -3.02 4.38
N LEU A 99 -4.90 -3.81 4.31
CA LEU A 99 -6.27 -3.28 4.35
C LEU A 99 -6.56 -2.57 5.68
N ASP A 100 -6.14 -3.14 6.80
CA ASP A 100 -6.30 -2.53 8.12
C ASP A 100 -5.53 -1.19 8.23
N ILE A 101 -4.30 -1.12 7.69
CA ILE A 101 -3.53 0.13 7.62
C ILE A 101 -4.28 1.18 6.78
N PHE A 102 -4.76 0.78 5.61
CA PHE A 102 -5.49 1.69 4.74
C PHE A 102 -6.80 2.18 5.38
N PHE A 103 -7.52 1.30 6.07
CA PHE A 103 -8.73 1.68 6.79
C PHE A 103 -8.47 2.76 7.85
N THR A 104 -7.37 2.62 8.60
CA THR A 104 -6.99 3.62 9.63
C THR A 104 -6.58 4.96 9.05
N ARG A 105 -6.09 5.00 7.80
CA ARG A 105 -5.57 6.20 7.13
C ARG A 105 -6.56 6.89 6.20
N ALA A 106 -7.68 6.23 5.85
CA ALA A 106 -8.67 6.78 4.93
C ALA A 106 -9.48 7.92 5.56
N THR A 107 -9.30 9.13 5.04
CA THR A 107 -10.00 10.33 5.49
C THR A 107 -11.15 10.72 4.56
N THR A 108 -11.06 10.40 3.27
CA THR A 108 -12.07 10.77 2.27
C THR A 108 -13.11 9.67 2.08
N VAL A 109 -14.32 10.05 1.69
CA VAL A 109 -15.40 9.09 1.35
C VAL A 109 -14.97 8.16 0.22
N GLU A 110 -14.29 8.69 -0.78
CA GLU A 110 -13.82 7.90 -1.91
C GLU A 110 -12.78 6.86 -1.49
N ALA A 111 -11.78 7.24 -0.69
CA ALA A 111 -10.78 6.29 -0.18
C ALA A 111 -11.45 5.18 0.67
N LYS A 112 -12.44 5.52 1.50
CA LYS A 112 -13.20 4.53 2.26
C LYS A 112 -13.96 3.56 1.38
N LEU A 113 -14.61 4.04 0.32
CA LEU A 113 -15.30 3.17 -0.66
C LEU A 113 -14.32 2.25 -1.39
N GLN A 114 -13.13 2.73 -1.73
CA GLN A 114 -12.09 1.91 -2.37
C GLN A 114 -11.60 0.79 -1.45
N ILE A 115 -11.38 1.10 -0.17
CA ILE A 115 -10.98 0.10 0.82
C ILE A 115 -12.08 -0.93 1.02
N GLN A 116 -13.33 -0.51 1.14
CA GLN A 116 -14.47 -1.42 1.23
C GLN A 116 -14.57 -2.33 0.01
N LEU A 117 -14.30 -1.81 -1.21
CA LEU A 117 -14.25 -2.63 -2.41
C LEU A 117 -13.14 -3.68 -2.32
N ALA A 118 -11.93 -3.29 -1.93
CA ALA A 118 -10.80 -4.20 -1.76
C ALA A 118 -11.06 -5.23 -0.65
N GLU A 119 -11.71 -4.85 0.46
CA GLU A 119 -12.14 -5.79 1.52
C GLU A 119 -13.12 -6.82 0.99
N ILE A 120 -14.11 -6.42 0.20
CA ILE A 120 -15.06 -7.34 -0.41
C ILE A 120 -14.33 -8.31 -1.36
N GLU A 121 -13.41 -7.82 -2.18
CA GLU A 121 -12.61 -8.63 -3.10
C GLU A 121 -11.68 -9.61 -2.36
N TYR A 122 -11.13 -9.22 -1.22
CA TYR A 122 -10.37 -10.09 -0.32
C TYR A 122 -11.26 -11.17 0.33
N GLU A 123 -12.44 -10.82 0.79
CA GLU A 123 -13.34 -11.69 1.57
C GLU A 123 -14.12 -12.70 0.72
N MET A 124 -14.55 -12.30 -0.49
CA MET A 124 -15.41 -13.15 -1.34
C MET A 124 -14.87 -14.55 -1.62
N PRO A 125 -13.60 -14.76 -2.02
CA PRO A 125 -13.03 -16.09 -2.18
C PRO A 125 -13.02 -16.88 -0.88
N ARG A 126 -12.72 -16.19 0.23
CA ARG A 126 -12.56 -16.77 1.57
C ARG A 126 -13.87 -17.31 2.15
N ILE A 127 -14.97 -16.61 1.93
CA ILE A 127 -16.31 -17.07 2.37
C ILE A 127 -16.68 -18.40 1.72
N ARG A 128 -16.43 -18.54 0.41
CA ARG A 128 -16.69 -19.79 -0.31
C ARG A 128 -15.82 -20.94 0.19
N GLU A 129 -14.53 -20.68 0.40
CA GLU A 129 -13.60 -21.68 0.91
C GLU A 129 -13.96 -22.09 2.34
N LYS A 130 -14.26 -21.15 3.22
CA LYS A 130 -14.70 -21.40 4.60
C LYS A 130 -15.98 -22.24 4.63
N ALA A 131 -16.93 -21.99 3.74
CA ALA A 131 -18.15 -22.77 3.62
C ALA A 131 -17.85 -24.24 3.26
N LYS A 132 -16.97 -24.46 2.26
CA LYS A 132 -16.54 -25.82 1.88
C LYS A 132 -15.82 -26.54 3.03
N LEU A 133 -14.97 -25.85 3.78
CA LEU A 133 -14.27 -26.43 4.94
C LEU A 133 -15.26 -26.83 6.04
N LEU A 134 -16.25 -26.01 6.29
CA LEU A 134 -17.28 -26.27 7.29
C LEU A 134 -18.26 -27.37 6.84
N SER A 135 -18.58 -27.53 5.55
CA SER A 135 -19.43 -28.60 5.04
C SER A 135 -18.75 -29.98 5.11
N ASN A 136 -17.44 -30.02 4.99
CA ASN A 136 -16.63 -31.24 5.03
C ASN A 136 -16.30 -31.70 6.47
N SER A 137 -16.51 -30.88 7.50
CA SER A 137 -16.31 -31.28 8.88
C SER A 137 -17.51 -32.09 9.37
N LYS A 138 -17.27 -33.29 9.91
CA LYS A 138 -18.29 -34.25 10.41
C LYS A 138 -19.23 -33.69 11.51
N GLU A 139 -19.04 -32.48 11.96
CA GLU A 139 -19.89 -31.80 12.97
C GLU A 139 -21.28 -31.39 12.46
N ARG A 140 -21.65 -31.75 11.22
CA ARG A 140 -22.89 -31.34 10.55
C ARG A 140 -23.83 -32.47 10.13
N ALA A 141 -23.84 -33.56 10.82
CA ALA A 141 -24.82 -34.63 10.56
C ALA A 141 -26.25 -34.23 10.95
N GLY A 142 -26.74 -33.06 10.55
CA GLY A 142 -28.14 -32.71 10.91
C GLY A 142 -28.75 -31.51 10.19
N LYS A 143 -28.01 -30.62 9.56
CA LYS A 143 -28.55 -29.39 8.93
C LYS A 143 -27.83 -28.96 7.65
N GLY A 144 -27.67 -29.87 6.69
CA GLY A 144 -26.89 -29.68 5.46
C GLY A 144 -27.34 -28.55 4.51
N GLY A 145 -28.51 -28.00 4.63
CA GLY A 145 -28.99 -26.92 3.75
C GLY A 145 -28.85 -25.50 4.29
N MET A 146 -28.81 -25.33 5.61
CA MET A 146 -28.85 -23.97 6.20
C MET A 146 -27.50 -23.25 6.10
N GLY A 147 -26.37 -23.95 6.15
CA GLY A 147 -25.05 -23.37 6.05
C GLY A 147 -24.70 -22.87 4.65
N GLU A 148 -25.07 -23.61 3.61
CA GLU A 148 -24.91 -23.19 2.21
C GLU A 148 -25.81 -22.00 1.90
N TYR A 149 -27.04 -22.01 2.36
CA TYR A 149 -27.99 -20.91 2.19
C TYR A 149 -27.47 -19.58 2.81
N ILE A 150 -26.93 -19.63 4.03
CA ILE A 150 -26.37 -18.45 4.70
C ILE A 150 -25.16 -17.89 3.89
N VAL A 151 -24.31 -18.77 3.37
CA VAL A 151 -23.18 -18.37 2.53
C VAL A 151 -23.64 -17.73 1.23
N ASP A 152 -24.64 -18.30 0.57
CA ASP A 152 -25.19 -17.75 -0.68
C ASP A 152 -25.88 -16.41 -0.46
N VAL A 153 -26.58 -16.22 0.66
CA VAL A 153 -27.16 -14.92 1.03
C VAL A 153 -26.05 -13.89 1.24
N HIS A 154 -25.04 -14.22 2.07
CA HIS A 154 -23.93 -13.31 2.34
C HIS A 154 -23.15 -12.97 1.04
N PHE A 155 -22.90 -13.95 0.18
CA PHE A 155 -22.23 -13.72 -1.09
C PHE A 155 -23.04 -12.81 -2.03
N ARG A 156 -24.38 -12.94 -2.06
CA ARG A 156 -25.25 -12.04 -2.83
C ARG A 156 -25.22 -10.63 -2.29
N ASP A 157 -25.20 -10.47 -0.97
CA ASP A 157 -25.13 -9.16 -0.32
C ASP A 157 -23.80 -8.46 -0.62
N LEU A 158 -22.68 -9.18 -0.53
CA LEU A 158 -21.37 -8.62 -0.93
C LEU A 158 -21.33 -8.21 -2.41
N LYS A 159 -21.94 -8.98 -3.31
CA LYS A 159 -22.05 -8.60 -4.72
C LYS A 159 -22.88 -7.31 -4.92
N ARG A 160 -23.97 -7.15 -4.18
CA ARG A 160 -24.80 -5.93 -4.23
C ARG A 160 -24.00 -4.73 -3.72
N GLN A 161 -23.31 -4.89 -2.58
CA GLN A 161 -22.44 -3.86 -2.03
C GLN A 161 -21.33 -3.48 -3.02
N MET A 162 -20.67 -4.46 -3.62
CA MET A 162 -19.64 -4.23 -4.65
C MET A 162 -20.19 -3.42 -5.83
N SER A 163 -21.37 -3.77 -6.34
CA SER A 163 -21.98 -3.05 -7.46
C SER A 163 -22.31 -1.60 -7.09
N PHE A 164 -22.88 -1.38 -5.93
CA PHE A 164 -23.19 -0.04 -5.39
C PHE A 164 -21.90 0.80 -5.22
N ILE A 165 -20.85 0.21 -4.65
CA ILE A 165 -19.57 0.91 -4.46
C ILE A 165 -18.95 1.27 -5.81
N LYS A 166 -18.95 0.34 -6.79
CA LYS A 166 -18.42 0.60 -8.15
C LYS A 166 -19.18 1.73 -8.84
N GLU A 167 -20.48 1.81 -8.68
CA GLU A 167 -21.29 2.92 -9.20
C GLU A 167 -20.86 4.26 -8.59
N LYS A 168 -20.75 4.34 -7.25
CA LYS A 168 -20.30 5.55 -6.55
C LYS A 168 -18.89 5.99 -6.95
N LEU A 169 -17.99 5.04 -7.12
CA LEU A 169 -16.63 5.32 -7.58
C LEU A 169 -16.60 5.81 -9.03
N ASN A 170 -17.48 5.28 -9.89
CA ASN A 170 -17.62 5.77 -11.26
C ASN A 170 -18.15 7.22 -11.32
N ASP A 171 -19.12 7.57 -10.48
CA ASP A 171 -19.61 8.95 -10.36
C ASP A 171 -18.48 9.91 -9.94
N ALA A 172 -17.67 9.49 -8.95
CA ALA A 172 -16.51 10.27 -8.52
C ALA A 172 -15.48 10.45 -9.66
N LYS A 173 -15.25 9.40 -10.46
CA LYS A 173 -14.38 9.44 -11.64
C LYS A 173 -14.88 10.43 -12.72
N LEU A 174 -16.19 10.45 -12.98
CA LEU A 174 -16.79 11.40 -13.94
C LEU A 174 -16.61 12.85 -13.48
N LYS A 175 -16.84 13.14 -12.19
CA LYS A 175 -16.59 14.47 -11.61
C LYS A 175 -15.13 14.90 -11.77
N ARG A 176 -14.16 14.00 -11.50
CA ARG A 176 -12.73 14.29 -11.69
C ARG A 176 -12.39 14.63 -13.14
N LYS A 177 -12.94 13.92 -14.14
CA LYS A 177 -12.74 14.23 -15.54
C LYS A 177 -13.21 15.66 -15.90
N ILE A 178 -14.34 16.10 -15.33
CA ILE A 178 -14.83 17.46 -15.53
C ILE A 178 -13.84 18.49 -14.96
N TYR A 179 -13.38 18.30 -13.72
CA TYR A 179 -12.38 19.17 -13.11
C TYR A 179 -11.05 19.19 -13.86
N GLN A 180 -10.62 18.05 -14.36
CA GLN A 180 -9.42 17.93 -15.18
C GLN A 180 -9.54 18.76 -16.45
N HIS A 181 -10.67 18.65 -17.16
CA HIS A 181 -10.91 19.44 -18.38
C HIS A 181 -10.95 20.93 -18.10
N GLN A 182 -11.51 21.35 -16.96
CA GLN A 182 -11.48 22.74 -16.52
C GLN A 182 -10.04 23.23 -16.24
N ARG A 183 -9.19 22.41 -15.55
CA ARG A 183 -7.77 22.74 -15.30
C ARG A 183 -6.99 22.91 -16.61
N GLN A 184 -7.20 22.06 -17.59
CA GLN A 184 -6.56 22.19 -18.91
C GLN A 184 -6.94 23.51 -19.61
N LYS A 185 -8.22 23.91 -19.56
CA LYS A 185 -8.69 25.18 -20.14
C LYS A 185 -8.00 26.40 -19.55
N ILE A 186 -7.69 26.38 -18.25
CA ILE A 186 -7.01 27.48 -17.55
C ILE A 186 -5.48 27.31 -17.51
N LYS A 187 -4.92 26.37 -18.29
CA LYS A 187 -3.47 26.10 -18.39
C LYS A 187 -2.79 25.86 -17.03
N MET A 188 -3.41 25.06 -16.18
CA MET A 188 -2.79 24.58 -14.96
C MET A 188 -2.10 23.25 -15.20
N TYR A 189 -0.78 23.21 -14.99
CA TYR A 189 0.03 22.00 -15.09
C TYR A 189 -0.01 21.22 -13.78
N VAL A 190 0.01 19.91 -13.86
CA VAL A 190 -0.03 19.00 -12.70
C VAL A 190 1.28 18.23 -12.61
N VAL A 191 1.96 18.33 -11.47
CA VAL A 191 3.16 17.55 -11.14
C VAL A 191 2.80 16.58 -10.01
N SER A 192 2.95 15.29 -10.25
CA SER A 192 2.67 14.25 -9.27
C SER A 192 3.95 13.72 -8.64
N LEU A 193 3.94 13.58 -7.31
CA LEU A 193 5.01 12.96 -6.53
C LEU A 193 4.65 11.50 -6.28
N VAL A 194 5.39 10.58 -6.86
CA VAL A 194 5.23 9.13 -6.66
C VAL A 194 6.52 8.53 -6.11
N GLY A 195 6.44 7.33 -5.56
CA GLY A 195 7.61 6.64 -5.04
C GLY A 195 7.25 5.72 -3.88
N TYR A 196 8.23 4.99 -3.43
CA TYR A 196 8.09 4.06 -2.32
C TYR A 196 7.68 4.78 -1.02
N THR A 197 7.12 4.07 -0.05
CA THR A 197 6.89 4.64 1.28
C THR A 197 8.21 5.19 1.85
N SER A 198 8.12 6.28 2.60
CA SER A 198 9.28 6.95 3.22
C SER A 198 10.33 7.53 2.27
N SER A 199 10.05 7.60 0.96
CA SER A 199 10.97 8.20 -0.04
C SER A 199 11.04 9.74 0.00
N GLY A 200 10.33 10.40 0.92
CA GLY A 200 10.36 11.86 1.08
C GLY A 200 9.32 12.63 0.27
N LYS A 201 8.25 11.97 -0.26
CA LYS A 201 7.17 12.62 -1.03
C LYS A 201 6.52 13.77 -0.27
N THR A 202 6.02 13.50 0.93
CA THR A 202 5.33 14.50 1.75
C THR A 202 6.27 15.61 2.21
N THR A 203 7.56 15.30 2.46
CA THR A 203 8.57 16.32 2.78
C THR A 203 8.78 17.29 1.60
N LEU A 204 8.95 16.74 0.39
CA LEU A 204 9.09 17.54 -0.82
C LEU A 204 7.81 18.34 -1.11
N PHE A 205 6.64 17.73 -0.94
CA PHE A 205 5.35 18.40 -1.09
C PHE A 205 5.23 19.61 -0.17
N ASN A 206 5.51 19.46 1.14
CA ASN A 206 5.48 20.55 2.10
C ASN A 206 6.42 21.68 1.71
N LEU A 207 7.65 21.33 1.27
CA LEU A 207 8.64 22.33 0.83
C LEU A 207 8.17 23.13 -0.39
N LEU A 208 7.47 22.47 -1.33
CA LEU A 208 7.03 23.10 -2.58
C LEU A 208 5.72 23.88 -2.45
N THR A 209 4.93 23.62 -1.40
CA THR A 209 3.57 24.19 -1.25
C THR A 209 3.40 25.07 -0.01
N ASP A 210 4.41 25.19 0.86
CA ASP A 210 4.38 25.81 2.19
C ASP A 210 3.30 25.20 3.11
N GLU A 211 2.99 23.92 2.89
CA GLU A 211 2.11 23.17 3.79
C GLU A 211 2.92 22.60 4.97
N SER A 212 2.25 22.32 6.06
CA SER A 212 2.83 21.72 7.27
C SER A 212 2.18 20.37 7.58
N LYS A 213 2.08 19.50 6.57
CA LYS A 213 1.58 18.15 6.78
C LYS A 213 2.49 17.39 7.73
N GLU A 214 1.87 16.59 8.58
CA GLU A 214 2.59 15.69 9.47
C GLU A 214 3.47 14.73 8.66
N ILE A 215 4.76 14.74 8.95
CA ILE A 215 5.75 13.82 8.41
C ILE A 215 5.95 12.75 9.49
N SER A 216 5.55 11.52 9.19
CA SER A 216 5.73 10.39 10.10
C SER A 216 6.65 9.35 9.46
N PRO A 217 7.48 8.64 10.23
CA PRO A 217 8.25 7.49 9.75
C PRO A 217 7.36 6.30 9.37
N ASN A 218 6.09 6.31 9.77
CA ASN A 218 5.15 5.23 9.49
C ASN A 218 4.84 5.13 7.99
N LEU A 219 4.60 3.90 7.53
CA LEU A 219 4.19 3.67 6.15
C LEU A 219 2.79 4.26 5.89
N PHE A 220 2.53 4.69 4.65
CA PHE A 220 1.23 5.22 4.21
C PHE A 220 0.73 6.43 5.02
N THR A 221 1.61 7.39 5.32
CA THR A 221 1.21 8.66 5.95
C THR A 221 0.19 9.44 5.12
N THR A 222 0.25 9.28 3.80
CA THR A 222 -0.71 9.84 2.84
C THR A 222 -1.44 8.71 2.14
N LEU A 223 -2.75 8.56 2.35
CA LEU A 223 -3.60 7.61 1.62
C LEU A 223 -4.51 8.31 0.61
N SER A 224 -4.91 9.54 0.87
CA SER A 224 -5.69 10.36 -0.06
C SER A 224 -4.76 11.34 -0.76
N THR A 225 -4.87 11.46 -2.09
CA THR A 225 -4.12 12.46 -2.85
C THR A 225 -4.47 13.86 -2.38
N ILE A 226 -3.47 14.69 -2.18
CA ILE A 226 -3.65 16.11 -1.84
C ILE A 226 -3.00 16.95 -2.92
N THR A 227 -3.79 17.87 -3.47
CA THR A 227 -3.36 18.77 -4.53
C THR A 227 -3.27 20.20 -3.98
N ARG A 228 -2.13 20.87 -4.20
CA ARG A 228 -1.89 22.26 -3.82
C ARG A 228 -1.15 23.01 -4.92
N SER A 229 -1.33 24.32 -4.91
CA SER A 229 -0.57 25.21 -5.81
C SER A 229 0.90 25.27 -5.40
N PHE A 230 1.79 25.14 -6.37
CA PHE A 230 3.21 25.41 -6.19
C PHE A 230 3.43 26.90 -5.87
N LYS A 231 4.09 27.18 -4.76
CA LYS A 231 4.49 28.54 -4.39
C LYS A 231 5.89 28.84 -4.89
N VAL A 232 6.00 29.80 -5.79
CA VAL A 232 7.30 30.35 -6.21
C VAL A 232 7.74 31.34 -5.15
N SER A 233 8.88 31.07 -4.49
CA SER A 233 9.53 32.05 -3.63
C SER A 233 9.83 33.32 -4.41
N HIS A 234 9.43 34.48 -3.89
CA HIS A 234 9.51 35.80 -4.54
C HIS A 234 10.95 36.24 -4.95
N ASN A 235 11.99 35.52 -4.56
CA ASN A 235 13.38 35.88 -4.81
C ASN A 235 13.98 35.45 -6.16
N LYS A 236 13.23 34.73 -7.01
CA LYS A 236 13.73 34.37 -8.37
C LYS A 236 12.97 35.15 -9.44
N LYS A 237 13.57 36.25 -9.89
CA LYS A 237 13.06 37.23 -10.89
C LYS A 237 12.76 36.68 -12.31
N HIS A 238 12.77 35.36 -12.55
CA HIS A 238 12.72 34.83 -13.92
C HIS A 238 11.52 33.96 -14.28
N ILE A 239 10.52 33.83 -13.42
CA ILE A 239 9.29 33.13 -13.81
C ILE A 239 8.17 34.15 -13.95
N THR A 240 8.09 34.79 -15.10
CA THR A 240 6.95 35.63 -15.49
C THR A 240 5.78 34.73 -15.85
N ARG A 241 4.88 34.49 -14.90
CA ARG A 241 3.62 33.78 -15.17
C ARG A 241 2.62 34.74 -15.83
N LYS A 242 2.01 34.32 -16.92
CA LYS A 242 0.81 34.96 -17.42
C LYS A 242 -0.32 34.74 -16.41
N LYS A 243 -1.19 35.73 -16.25
CA LYS A 243 -2.34 35.66 -15.35
C LYS A 243 -3.19 34.42 -15.71
N GLY A 244 -3.23 33.40 -14.84
CA GLY A 244 -3.97 32.16 -15.04
C GLY A 244 -3.12 30.89 -15.19
N GLU A 245 -1.80 30.98 -15.41
CA GLU A 245 -0.92 29.81 -15.47
C GLU A 245 -0.47 29.41 -14.06
N GLY A 246 -0.62 28.13 -13.71
CA GLY A 246 -0.25 27.60 -12.40
C GLY A 246 0.34 26.20 -12.47
N ILE A 247 1.08 25.83 -11.44
CA ILE A 247 1.53 24.45 -11.24
C ILE A 247 0.86 23.94 -9.97
N LEU A 248 0.24 22.76 -10.09
CA LEU A 248 -0.32 22.01 -8.99
C LEU A 248 0.63 20.86 -8.64
N ILE A 249 0.94 20.70 -7.37
CA ILE A 249 1.69 19.56 -6.88
C ILE A 249 0.71 18.59 -6.23
N VAL A 250 0.85 17.31 -6.54
CA VAL A 250 0.04 16.21 -6.00
C VAL A 250 0.92 15.29 -5.18
N ASP A 251 0.62 15.17 -3.88
CA ASP A 251 1.21 14.16 -3.00
C ASP A 251 0.37 12.89 -3.06
N THR A 252 1.00 11.73 -3.26
CA THR A 252 0.31 10.46 -3.49
C THR A 252 0.64 9.42 -2.43
N VAL A 253 -0.11 8.32 -2.46
CA VAL A 253 0.15 7.13 -1.64
C VAL A 253 1.55 6.59 -1.94
N GLY A 254 2.30 6.22 -0.91
CA GLY A 254 3.57 5.51 -1.08
C GLY A 254 3.37 4.07 -1.53
N PHE A 255 4.19 3.61 -2.45
CA PHE A 255 4.21 2.21 -2.86
C PHE A 255 4.92 1.33 -1.81
N ILE A 256 4.59 0.05 -1.81
CA ILE A 256 5.25 -1.02 -1.05
C ILE A 256 5.51 -2.21 -1.97
N SER A 257 6.36 -3.13 -1.52
CA SER A 257 6.56 -4.39 -2.23
C SER A 257 5.34 -5.31 -2.13
N ARG A 258 5.20 -6.21 -3.07
CA ARG A 258 4.20 -7.28 -3.04
C ARG A 258 2.76 -6.80 -2.80
N LEU A 259 2.40 -5.63 -3.37
CA LEU A 259 1.03 -5.13 -3.32
C LEU A 259 0.15 -5.96 -4.27
N PRO A 260 -0.96 -6.55 -3.81
CA PRO A 260 -1.85 -7.34 -4.67
C PRO A 260 -2.47 -6.51 -5.79
N THR A 261 -2.64 -7.12 -6.98
CA THR A 261 -3.17 -6.42 -8.16
C THR A 261 -4.57 -5.84 -7.92
N TYR A 262 -5.45 -6.59 -7.23
CA TYR A 262 -6.80 -6.09 -6.93
C TYR A 262 -6.78 -4.84 -6.02
N MET A 263 -5.80 -4.72 -5.13
CA MET A 263 -5.60 -3.48 -4.35
C MET A 263 -5.12 -2.34 -5.23
N ILE A 264 -4.20 -2.58 -6.17
CA ILE A 264 -3.77 -1.57 -7.14
C ILE A 264 -4.98 -1.08 -7.94
N ASP A 265 -5.86 -1.99 -8.38
CA ASP A 265 -7.09 -1.65 -9.11
C ASP A 265 -8.08 -0.88 -8.24
N ALA A 266 -8.26 -1.26 -6.98
CA ALA A 266 -9.10 -0.53 -6.04
C ALA A 266 -8.61 0.90 -5.83
N PHE A 267 -7.30 1.12 -5.72
CA PHE A 267 -6.69 2.45 -5.55
C PHE A 267 -6.40 3.17 -6.87
N LYS A 268 -6.64 2.54 -8.01
CA LYS A 268 -6.40 3.13 -9.33
C LYS A 268 -7.01 4.52 -9.45
N SER A 269 -8.20 4.72 -8.93
CA SER A 269 -8.88 6.01 -9.01
C SER A 269 -8.20 7.11 -8.16
N THR A 270 -7.58 6.77 -7.05
CA THR A 270 -6.75 7.70 -6.26
C THR A 270 -5.43 7.98 -6.97
N LEU A 271 -4.86 6.96 -7.61
CA LEU A 271 -3.64 7.09 -8.40
C LEU A 271 -3.90 7.71 -9.79
N GLU A 272 -5.16 7.73 -10.29
CA GLU A 272 -5.51 8.36 -11.57
C GLU A 272 -5.12 9.84 -11.64
N GLU A 273 -5.18 10.60 -10.55
CA GLU A 273 -4.67 11.98 -10.53
C GLU A 273 -3.17 12.05 -10.83
N SER A 274 -2.42 11.02 -10.39
CA SER A 274 -0.99 10.89 -10.67
C SER A 274 -0.73 10.46 -12.12
N ILE A 275 -1.55 9.56 -12.65
CA ILE A 275 -1.41 9.04 -14.02
C ILE A 275 -1.65 10.13 -15.06
N VAL A 276 -2.58 11.02 -14.78
CA VAL A 276 -3.00 12.10 -15.67
C VAL A 276 -2.14 13.37 -15.54
N ALA A 277 -1.16 13.36 -14.63
CA ALA A 277 -0.24 14.47 -14.46
C ALA A 277 0.54 14.77 -15.75
N ASP A 278 0.93 16.04 -15.90
CA ASP A 278 1.81 16.49 -17.00
C ASP A 278 3.24 16.05 -16.78
N LEU A 279 3.65 15.91 -15.50
CA LEU A 279 4.95 15.42 -15.07
C LEU A 279 4.81 14.54 -13.83
N ILE A 280 5.56 13.46 -13.78
CA ILE A 280 5.59 12.53 -12.65
C ILE A 280 7.01 12.46 -12.12
N LEU A 281 7.19 12.80 -10.85
CA LEU A 281 8.46 12.71 -10.16
C LEU A 281 8.48 11.42 -9.33
N LEU A 282 9.29 10.44 -9.75
CA LEU A 282 9.53 9.21 -9.00
C LEU A 282 10.66 9.43 -8.00
N LEU A 283 10.32 9.54 -6.72
CA LEU A 283 11.27 9.82 -5.64
C LEU A 283 11.90 8.53 -5.12
N LEU A 284 13.23 8.51 -5.07
CA LEU A 284 14.05 7.44 -4.50
C LEU A 284 14.92 7.97 -3.36
N ASP A 285 14.89 7.31 -2.22
CA ASP A 285 15.72 7.61 -1.07
C ASP A 285 17.16 7.16 -1.32
N SER A 286 18.06 8.11 -1.52
CA SER A 286 19.46 7.82 -1.80
C SER A 286 20.31 7.42 -0.57
N SER A 287 19.73 7.53 0.63
CA SER A 287 20.40 7.13 1.88
C SER A 287 20.33 5.63 2.17
N GLU A 288 19.61 4.87 1.35
CA GLU A 288 19.45 3.42 1.46
C GLU A 288 20.58 2.66 0.73
N LYS A 289 20.69 1.35 1.02
CA LYS A 289 21.58 0.47 0.25
C LYS A 289 21.17 0.43 -1.22
N ILE A 290 22.12 0.40 -2.13
CA ILE A 290 21.85 0.44 -3.58
C ILE A 290 20.98 -0.73 -4.02
N GLU A 291 21.16 -1.90 -3.42
CA GLU A 291 20.36 -3.11 -3.67
C GLU A 291 18.87 -2.87 -3.32
N ASP A 292 18.61 -2.29 -2.15
CA ASP A 292 17.25 -1.96 -1.69
C ASP A 292 16.61 -0.88 -2.58
N MET A 293 17.39 0.15 -2.94
CA MET A 293 16.96 1.19 -3.89
C MET A 293 16.55 0.58 -5.23
N ARG A 294 17.33 -0.39 -5.73
CA ARG A 294 17.05 -1.07 -7.00
C ARG A 294 15.73 -1.84 -6.93
N ILE A 295 15.51 -2.58 -5.84
CA ILE A 295 14.26 -3.32 -5.61
C ILE A 295 13.08 -2.34 -5.58
N LYS A 296 13.17 -1.27 -4.81
CA LYS A 296 12.13 -0.24 -4.69
C LYS A 296 11.85 0.46 -6.01
N HIS A 297 12.90 0.81 -6.75
CA HIS A 297 12.78 1.44 -8.07
C HIS A 297 12.02 0.54 -9.05
N LEU A 298 12.43 -0.74 -9.17
CA LEU A 298 11.77 -1.71 -10.05
C LEU A 298 10.31 -1.94 -9.65
N ASN A 299 10.01 -2.08 -8.37
CA ASN A 299 8.63 -2.22 -7.88
C ASN A 299 7.78 -1.00 -8.24
N CYS A 300 8.32 0.22 -8.09
CA CYS A 300 7.61 1.44 -8.49
C CYS A 300 7.34 1.46 -10.00
N LEU A 301 8.33 1.12 -10.82
CA LEU A 301 8.17 1.09 -12.28
C LEU A 301 7.13 0.05 -12.71
N GLN A 302 7.11 -1.14 -12.10
CA GLN A 302 6.09 -2.16 -12.37
C GLN A 302 4.68 -1.68 -12.04
N ILE A 303 4.48 -1.03 -10.89
CA ILE A 303 3.18 -0.47 -10.50
C ILE A 303 2.76 0.63 -11.49
N LEU A 304 3.67 1.53 -11.86
CA LEU A 304 3.39 2.60 -12.82
C LEU A 304 3.06 2.05 -14.23
N GLU A 305 3.70 0.96 -14.64
CA GLU A 305 3.40 0.26 -15.88
C GLU A 305 2.01 -0.41 -15.86
N GLN A 306 1.62 -1.08 -14.76
CA GLN A 306 0.27 -1.63 -14.57
C GLN A 306 -0.80 -0.54 -14.60
N LEU A 307 -0.46 0.67 -14.16
CA LEU A 307 -1.32 1.85 -14.22
C LEU A 307 -1.32 2.53 -15.59
N ASN A 308 -0.58 2.01 -16.59
CA ASN A 308 -0.42 2.58 -17.92
C ASN A 308 0.11 4.02 -17.93
N VAL A 309 1.07 4.33 -17.07
CA VAL A 309 1.74 5.63 -17.02
C VAL A 309 2.65 5.81 -18.24
N ASP A 310 2.55 6.96 -18.88
CA ASP A 310 3.45 7.34 -19.98
C ASP A 310 4.86 7.60 -19.45
N LYS A 311 5.82 6.75 -19.86
CA LYS A 311 7.23 6.83 -19.44
C LYS A 311 7.91 8.15 -19.84
N SER A 312 7.41 8.84 -20.86
CA SER A 312 7.95 10.14 -21.29
C SER A 312 7.72 11.25 -20.28
N LYS A 313 6.74 11.08 -19.39
CA LYS A 313 6.39 12.03 -18.32
C LYS A 313 7.06 11.71 -16.98
N LEU A 314 7.87 10.65 -16.92
CA LEU A 314 8.45 10.17 -15.68
C LEU A 314 9.91 10.65 -15.54
N ILE A 315 10.18 11.32 -14.42
CA ILE A 315 11.54 11.70 -14.02
C ILE A 315 11.85 11.07 -12.67
N THR A 316 12.93 10.33 -12.58
CA THR A 316 13.43 9.80 -11.31
C THR A 316 14.24 10.88 -10.57
N VAL A 317 13.91 11.10 -9.30
CA VAL A 317 14.50 12.11 -8.43
C VAL A 317 15.10 11.43 -7.21
N LEU A 318 16.38 11.66 -6.97
CA LEU A 318 17.07 11.20 -5.75
C LEU A 318 16.77 12.18 -4.61
N THR A 319 16.28 11.65 -3.50
CA THR A 319 16.00 12.41 -2.27
C THR A 319 17.04 12.09 -1.19
N LYS A 320 17.05 12.87 -0.12
CA LYS A 320 17.95 12.71 1.04
C LYS A 320 19.44 12.67 0.65
N VAL A 321 19.81 13.36 -0.43
CA VAL A 321 21.18 13.44 -0.93
C VAL A 321 22.15 14.15 0.04
N ASP A 322 21.62 14.87 1.01
CA ASP A 322 22.33 15.47 2.13
C ASP A 322 22.94 14.43 3.08
N LYS A 323 22.46 13.18 3.03
CA LYS A 323 22.92 12.07 3.88
C LYS A 323 24.01 11.22 3.26
N ILE A 324 24.41 11.50 2.01
CA ILE A 324 25.39 10.69 1.28
C ILE A 324 26.48 11.56 0.66
N ASP A 325 27.65 10.94 0.38
CA ASP A 325 28.72 11.59 -0.38
C ASP A 325 28.30 11.78 -1.85
N ARG A 326 28.67 12.92 -2.44
CA ARG A 326 28.38 13.23 -3.86
C ARG A 326 28.91 12.17 -4.83
N ARG A 327 29.98 11.48 -4.50
CA ARG A 327 30.53 10.39 -5.32
C ARG A 327 29.57 9.21 -5.45
N ILE A 328 28.82 8.93 -4.38
CA ILE A 328 27.83 7.85 -4.36
C ILE A 328 26.66 8.16 -5.30
N ILE A 329 26.31 9.43 -5.50
CA ILE A 329 25.24 9.84 -6.43
C ILE A 329 25.51 9.33 -7.84
N TYR A 330 26.73 9.49 -8.33
CA TYR A 330 27.13 9.02 -9.68
C TYR A 330 27.04 7.49 -9.79
N GLU A 331 27.43 6.78 -8.73
CA GLU A 331 27.33 5.33 -8.68
C GLU A 331 25.87 4.85 -8.71
N ILE A 332 24.99 5.49 -7.92
CA ILE A 332 23.54 5.23 -7.91
C ILE A 332 22.95 5.41 -9.30
N VAL A 333 23.18 6.56 -9.92
CA VAL A 333 22.69 6.89 -11.27
C VAL A 333 23.11 5.84 -12.28
N ARG A 334 24.38 5.43 -12.26
CA ARG A 334 24.92 4.41 -13.16
C ARG A 334 24.32 3.02 -12.91
N LYS A 335 24.24 2.58 -11.64
CA LYS A 335 23.76 1.24 -11.28
C LYS A 335 22.25 1.08 -11.47
N LEU A 336 21.47 2.14 -11.30
CA LEU A 336 20.04 2.14 -11.53
C LEU A 336 19.65 2.40 -12.98
N GLY A 337 20.61 2.73 -13.86
CA GLY A 337 20.32 3.05 -15.26
C GLY A 337 19.43 4.29 -15.42
N ILE A 338 19.52 5.23 -14.48
CA ILE A 338 18.79 6.49 -14.54
C ILE A 338 19.52 7.36 -15.58
N ASN A 339 18.90 7.54 -16.77
CA ASN A 339 19.50 8.39 -17.80
C ASN A 339 19.53 9.84 -17.30
N ASN A 340 20.73 10.40 -17.19
CA ASN A 340 20.92 11.85 -17.15
C ASN A 340 20.51 12.40 -18.52
N ASN A 341 19.25 12.83 -18.69
CA ASN A 341 18.90 13.72 -19.80
C ASN A 341 19.46 15.12 -19.54
N SER A 342 20.76 15.20 -19.29
CA SER A 342 21.54 16.45 -19.25
C SER A 342 22.27 16.67 -20.58
N ASN A 343 21.58 16.40 -21.69
CA ASN A 343 21.96 16.92 -23.01
C ASN A 343 20.82 17.80 -23.51
N SER A 344 20.77 19.02 -23.01
CA SER A 344 20.18 20.15 -23.72
C SER A 344 21.20 21.27 -23.67
N ASN A 345 21.75 21.54 -24.85
CA ASN A 345 22.51 22.73 -25.20
C ASN A 345 21.86 24.02 -24.70
#